data_0a91088bba4804368776056b665164b5
#
_entry.id   0a91088bba4804368776056b665164b5
#
_cell.length_a   1.000
_cell.length_b   1.000
_cell.length_c   1.000
_cell.angle_alpha   90.00
_cell.angle_beta   90.00
_cell.angle_gamma   90.00
#
_symmetry.space_group_name_H-M   'P 1'
#
loop_
_entity.id
_entity.type
_entity.pdbx_description
1 polymer ?
#
loop_
_entity_poly.entity_id
_entity_poly.type
_entity_poly.pdbx_seq_one_letter_code
_entity_poly.pdbx_strand_id
1 'polypeptide(L)'
;MAKKPTKQTKKSSSKSALINPELFSTAEEVLEEEKNWCVIPWGPAVDSKTGGGILEGSLVLLQTRAKSGKSLSAMQFAVNALKQGRKVIYVDAERRLSGYKYFKINGLDVKDKNLLILRSKKAKEPLIGDDIYSLIKKMMRLPEYRGAVYIIDSFSSMVPRDTAEDKDVKAS
;
A
#
# COMPACT_ATOMS: atom_id res chain seq x y z
N MET A 1 -57.10 -33.14 -38.98
CA MET A 1 -56.88 -31.74 -38.53
C MET A 1 -55.48 -31.67 -37.83
N ALA A 2 -54.48 -31.16 -38.53
CA ALA A 2 -53.12 -31.11 -38.08
C ALA A 2 -52.86 -29.72 -37.45
N LYS A 3 -52.42 -29.69 -36.16
CA LYS A 3 -52.00 -28.46 -35.46
C LYS A 3 -50.54 -28.11 -35.88
N LYS A 4 -50.36 -26.90 -36.37
CA LYS A 4 -49.04 -26.31 -36.70
C LYS A 4 -48.25 -26.04 -35.41
N PRO A 5 -46.91 -26.23 -35.41
CA PRO A 5 -46.06 -25.86 -34.28
C PRO A 5 -45.79 -24.35 -34.30
N THR A 6 -45.97 -23.71 -33.17
CA THR A 6 -45.71 -22.31 -32.90
C THR A 6 -44.21 -22.06 -32.87
N LYS A 7 -43.68 -21.17 -33.68
CA LYS A 7 -42.28 -20.70 -33.66
C LYS A 7 -42.00 -19.92 -32.37
N GLN A 8 -41.13 -20.47 -31.54
CA GLN A 8 -40.51 -19.72 -30.44
C GLN A 8 -39.53 -18.70 -31.02
N THR A 9 -39.86 -17.44 -30.87
CA THR A 9 -38.95 -16.32 -31.11
C THR A 9 -37.82 -16.35 -30.08
N LYS A 10 -36.60 -16.58 -30.54
CA LYS A 10 -35.38 -16.38 -29.73
C LYS A 10 -35.30 -14.90 -29.38
N LYS A 11 -35.48 -14.56 -28.07
CA LYS A 11 -35.16 -13.27 -27.52
C LYS A 11 -33.65 -13.04 -27.67
N SER A 12 -33.32 -11.99 -28.39
CA SER A 12 -31.96 -11.46 -28.45
C SER A 12 -31.46 -11.13 -27.04
N SER A 13 -30.44 -11.84 -26.58
CA SER A 13 -29.72 -11.49 -25.36
C SER A 13 -29.00 -10.15 -25.61
N SER A 14 -29.52 -9.12 -24.99
CA SER A 14 -28.97 -7.77 -25.00
C SER A 14 -27.55 -7.74 -24.44
N LYS A 15 -26.69 -6.97 -25.08
CA LYS A 15 -25.29 -6.67 -24.75
C LYS A 15 -25.11 -5.86 -23.44
N SER A 16 -25.90 -6.10 -22.40
CA SER A 16 -25.83 -5.40 -21.11
C SER A 16 -24.96 -6.13 -20.05
N ALA A 17 -24.24 -7.18 -20.44
CA ALA A 17 -23.44 -8.02 -19.53
C ALA A 17 -22.00 -7.54 -19.31
N LEU A 18 -21.65 -6.28 -19.68
CA LEU A 18 -20.28 -5.76 -19.55
C LEU A 18 -20.00 -5.05 -18.21
N ILE A 19 -21.03 -4.82 -17.42
CA ILE A 19 -20.88 -4.11 -16.12
C ILE A 19 -21.36 -5.08 -15.04
N ASN A 20 -20.43 -5.53 -14.18
CA ASN A 20 -20.79 -6.31 -12.99
C ASN A 20 -21.40 -5.35 -11.96
N PRO A 21 -22.70 -5.48 -11.60
CA PRO A 21 -23.35 -4.61 -10.62
C PRO A 21 -22.68 -4.63 -9.24
N GLU A 22 -22.01 -5.72 -8.87
CA GLU A 22 -21.28 -5.88 -7.61
C GLU A 22 -20.05 -4.97 -7.49
N LEU A 23 -19.64 -4.30 -8.58
CA LEU A 23 -18.55 -3.33 -8.57
C LEU A 23 -19.01 -1.91 -8.17
N PHE A 24 -20.30 -1.70 -7.99
CA PHE A 24 -20.86 -0.38 -7.70
C PHE A 24 -21.51 -0.41 -6.31
N SER A 25 -21.09 0.52 -5.48
CA SER A 25 -21.75 0.83 -4.20
C SER A 25 -22.41 2.21 -4.29
N THR A 26 -23.47 2.40 -3.55
CA THR A 26 -24.08 3.71 -3.39
C THR A 26 -23.20 4.59 -2.49
N ALA A 27 -23.36 5.91 -2.58
CA ALA A 27 -22.63 6.81 -1.69
C ALA A 27 -22.97 6.58 -0.21
N GLU A 28 -24.18 6.16 0.09
CA GLU A 28 -24.62 5.83 1.45
C GLU A 28 -23.90 4.58 1.97
N GLU A 29 -23.81 3.51 1.18
CA GLU A 29 -23.07 2.30 1.53
C GLU A 29 -21.59 2.60 1.80
N VAL A 30 -20.94 3.42 0.94
CA VAL A 30 -19.56 3.83 1.14
C VAL A 30 -19.38 4.61 2.44
N LEU A 31 -20.29 5.56 2.74
CA LEU A 31 -20.22 6.33 3.98
C LEU A 31 -20.45 5.47 5.24
N GLU A 32 -21.31 4.45 5.18
CA GLU A 32 -21.49 3.52 6.28
C GLU A 32 -20.24 2.65 6.51
N GLU A 33 -19.59 2.21 5.46
CA GLU A 33 -18.31 1.50 5.54
C GLU A 33 -17.24 2.38 6.18
N GLU A 34 -17.14 3.65 5.77
CA GLU A 34 -16.14 4.62 6.26
C GLU A 34 -16.29 4.92 7.76
N LYS A 35 -17.50 4.86 8.32
CA LYS A 35 -17.70 5.04 9.78
C LYS A 35 -16.92 4.04 10.63
N ASN A 36 -16.63 2.87 10.10
CA ASN A 36 -15.88 1.82 10.78
C ASN A 36 -14.37 1.89 10.51
N TRP A 37 -13.92 2.78 9.64
CA TRP A 37 -12.50 2.88 9.32
C TRP A 37 -11.76 3.67 10.38
N CYS A 38 -10.56 3.21 10.69
CA CYS A 38 -9.70 3.90 11.62
C CYS A 38 -8.87 4.98 10.92
N VAL A 39 -8.68 6.10 11.60
CA VAL A 39 -7.80 7.18 11.17
C VAL A 39 -6.47 7.06 11.91
N ILE A 40 -5.37 7.16 11.18
CA ILE A 40 -4.02 7.16 11.76
C ILE A 40 -3.52 8.61 11.76
N PRO A 41 -3.29 9.22 12.92
CA PRO A 41 -2.76 10.58 12.98
C PRO A 41 -1.35 10.63 12.38
N TRP A 42 -1.06 11.67 11.64
CA TRP A 42 0.30 11.91 11.12
C TRP A 42 1.04 12.96 11.94
N GLY A 43 0.39 14.09 12.10
CA GLY A 43 0.87 15.22 12.85
C GLY A 43 0.00 16.45 12.60
N PRO A 44 0.04 17.47 13.45
CA PRO A 44 -0.95 18.55 13.48
C PRO A 44 -1.18 19.26 12.13
N ALA A 45 -0.10 19.43 11.34
CA ALA A 45 -0.18 20.08 10.03
C ALA A 45 -0.94 19.27 8.97
N VAL A 46 -0.84 17.95 9.01
CA VAL A 46 -1.57 17.04 8.11
C VAL A 46 -2.97 16.81 8.66
N ASP A 47 -3.07 16.48 9.94
CA ASP A 47 -4.31 16.09 10.60
C ASP A 47 -5.38 17.18 10.54
N SER A 48 -4.97 18.45 10.67
CA SER A 48 -5.89 19.61 10.53
C SER A 48 -6.50 19.73 9.13
N LYS A 49 -5.84 19.18 8.10
CA LYS A 49 -6.29 19.24 6.70
C LYS A 49 -7.02 17.98 6.25
N THR A 50 -6.81 16.88 6.94
CA THR A 50 -7.34 15.56 6.58
C THR A 50 -8.41 15.05 7.55
N GLY A 51 -8.89 15.90 8.45
CA GLY A 51 -9.91 15.49 9.43
C GLY A 51 -9.39 14.57 10.54
N GLY A 52 -8.10 14.69 10.91
CA GLY A 52 -7.53 13.96 12.05
C GLY A 52 -6.43 12.97 11.69
N GLY A 53 -6.08 12.83 10.42
CA GLY A 53 -5.02 11.93 9.95
C GLY A 53 -5.34 11.24 8.63
N ILE A 54 -4.71 10.11 8.40
CA ILE A 54 -4.89 9.31 7.19
C ILE A 54 -5.88 8.20 7.45
N LEU A 55 -6.89 8.13 6.63
CA LEU A 55 -7.92 7.10 6.67
C LEU A 55 -7.33 5.74 6.29
N GLU A 56 -7.75 4.68 6.98
CA GLU A 56 -7.38 3.31 6.63
C GLU A 56 -7.81 2.98 5.19
N GLY A 57 -6.99 2.19 4.48
CA GLY A 57 -7.22 1.89 3.06
C GLY A 57 -6.73 2.97 2.08
N SER A 58 -6.31 4.14 2.56
CA SER A 58 -5.80 5.21 1.70
C SER A 58 -4.43 4.88 1.10
N LEU A 59 -4.23 5.29 -0.15
CA LEU A 59 -2.92 5.38 -0.79
C LEU A 59 -2.42 6.83 -0.72
N VAL A 60 -1.27 7.05 -0.07
CA VAL A 60 -0.71 8.38 0.12
C VAL A 60 0.63 8.50 -0.59
N LEU A 61 0.78 9.52 -1.43
CA LEU A 61 2.05 9.87 -2.05
C LEU A 61 2.63 11.13 -1.37
N LEU A 62 3.78 10.95 -0.69
CA LEU A 62 4.52 12.06 -0.08
C LEU A 62 5.61 12.54 -1.02
N GLN A 63 5.36 13.67 -1.69
CA GLN A 63 6.31 14.29 -2.59
C GLN A 63 6.86 15.58 -1.99
N THR A 64 8.20 15.70 -1.94
CA THR A 64 8.87 16.90 -1.40
C THR A 64 10.23 17.07 -2.07
N ARG A 65 10.87 18.22 -1.84
CA ARG A 65 12.27 18.45 -2.25
C ARG A 65 13.21 17.48 -1.51
N ALA A 66 14.37 17.20 -2.08
CA ALA A 66 15.40 16.42 -1.41
C ALA A 66 15.78 17.06 -0.05
N LYS A 67 16.08 16.21 0.94
CA LYS A 67 16.49 16.62 2.31
C LYS A 67 15.44 17.43 3.10
N SER A 68 14.18 17.39 2.71
CA SER A 68 13.08 18.11 3.40
C SER A 68 12.40 17.31 4.51
N GLY A 69 12.95 16.18 4.91
CA GLY A 69 12.43 15.38 6.04
C GLY A 69 11.39 14.33 5.67
N LYS A 70 11.27 13.90 4.39
CA LYS A 70 10.33 12.84 3.97
C LYS A 70 10.38 11.60 4.86
N SER A 71 11.56 10.99 4.96
CA SER A 71 11.76 9.77 5.75
C SER A 71 11.45 9.98 7.22
N LEU A 72 11.77 11.17 7.77
CA LEU A 72 11.45 11.52 9.15
C LEU A 72 9.93 11.61 9.36
N SER A 73 9.23 12.23 8.42
CA SER A 73 7.78 12.34 8.43
C SER A 73 7.09 10.97 8.28
N ALA A 74 7.58 10.12 7.37
CA ALA A 74 7.09 8.75 7.20
C ALA A 74 7.31 7.91 8.46
N MET A 75 8.47 8.08 9.14
CA MET A 75 8.76 7.44 10.41
C MET A 75 7.82 7.90 11.53
N GLN A 76 7.50 9.19 11.60
CA GLN A 76 6.54 9.71 12.57
C GLN A 76 5.16 9.07 12.36
N PHE A 77 4.74 8.91 11.13
CA PHE A 77 3.51 8.19 10.79
C PHE A 77 3.56 6.72 11.22
N ALA A 78 4.71 6.05 10.98
CA ALA A 78 4.94 4.68 11.44
C ALA A 78 4.80 4.55 12.97
N VAL A 79 5.39 5.49 13.74
CA VAL A 79 5.24 5.52 15.20
C VAL A 79 3.78 5.60 15.63
N ASN A 80 3.02 6.46 14.98
CA ASN A 80 1.60 6.64 15.32
C ASN A 80 0.78 5.39 14.98
N ALA A 81 1.08 4.72 13.87
CA ALA A 81 0.46 3.45 13.51
C ALA A 81 0.79 2.34 14.53
N LEU A 82 2.06 2.24 14.94
CA LEU A 82 2.50 1.28 15.96
C LEU A 82 1.82 1.53 17.31
N LYS A 83 1.64 2.79 17.71
CA LYS A 83 0.90 3.15 18.94
C LYS A 83 -0.55 2.70 18.91
N GLN A 84 -1.15 2.57 17.71
CA GLN A 84 -2.48 1.97 17.53
C GLN A 84 -2.46 0.44 17.46
N GLY A 85 -1.31 -0.20 17.71
CA GLY A 85 -1.14 -1.66 17.65
C GLY A 85 -1.07 -2.22 16.23
N ARG A 86 -0.92 -1.39 15.21
CA ARG A 86 -0.85 -1.82 13.82
C ARG A 86 0.53 -2.36 13.48
N LYS A 87 0.59 -3.32 12.57
CA LYS A 87 1.85 -3.70 11.94
C LYS A 87 2.28 -2.65 10.94
N VAL A 88 3.57 -2.35 10.93
CA VAL A 88 4.19 -1.43 9.97
C VAL A 88 5.26 -2.19 9.20
N ILE A 89 5.11 -2.21 7.89
CA ILE A 89 6.08 -2.77 6.96
C ILE A 89 6.78 -1.60 6.27
N TYR A 90 8.03 -1.36 6.67
CA TYR A 90 8.84 -0.26 6.13
C TYR A 90 9.84 -0.79 5.11
N VAL A 91 9.64 -0.42 3.84
CA VAL A 91 10.55 -0.76 2.75
C VAL A 91 11.62 0.32 2.64
N ASP A 92 12.82 0.02 3.16
CA ASP A 92 14.00 0.89 3.12
C ASP A 92 14.79 0.66 1.82
N ALA A 93 14.24 1.16 0.70
CA ALA A 93 14.84 0.98 -0.61
C ALA A 93 16.14 1.77 -0.79
N GLU A 94 16.28 2.90 -0.10
CA GLU A 94 17.49 3.72 -0.13
C GLU A 94 18.56 3.28 0.90
N ARG A 95 18.24 2.32 1.77
CA ARG A 95 19.11 1.86 2.85
C ARG A 95 19.59 2.98 3.79
N ARG A 96 18.72 3.96 4.02
CA ARG A 96 19.02 5.13 4.85
C ARG A 96 18.65 4.95 6.31
N LEU A 97 17.88 3.93 6.65
CA LEU A 97 17.60 3.58 8.04
C LEU A 97 18.84 2.99 8.70
N SER A 98 19.86 3.81 8.88
CA SER A 98 21.12 3.42 9.52
C SER A 98 21.23 4.05 10.90
N GLY A 99 21.44 3.18 11.89
CA GLY A 99 21.82 3.57 13.23
C GLY A 99 20.67 3.74 14.22
N TYR A 100 20.91 3.25 15.43
CA TYR A 100 20.00 3.31 16.57
C TYR A 100 19.50 4.73 16.87
N LYS A 101 20.32 5.75 16.63
CA LYS A 101 19.95 7.16 16.86
C LYS A 101 18.75 7.59 16.02
N TYR A 102 18.65 7.11 14.78
CA TYR A 102 17.55 7.47 13.87
C TYR A 102 16.20 6.98 14.40
N PHE A 103 16.15 5.74 14.89
CA PHE A 103 14.94 5.19 15.51
C PHE A 103 14.60 5.90 16.80
N LYS A 104 15.60 6.18 17.65
CA LYS A 104 15.40 6.85 18.92
C LYS A 104 14.84 8.28 18.80
N ILE A 105 15.33 9.06 17.83
CA ILE A 105 14.85 10.44 17.58
C ILE A 105 13.35 10.43 17.22
N ASN A 106 12.89 9.41 16.52
CA ASN A 106 11.50 9.28 16.10
C ASN A 106 10.60 8.59 17.14
N GLY A 107 11.15 8.15 18.27
CA GLY A 107 10.39 7.46 19.30
C GLY A 107 9.97 6.04 18.91
N LEU A 108 10.67 5.43 17.93
CA LEU A 108 10.47 4.03 17.57
C LEU A 108 11.17 3.10 18.57
N ASP A 109 10.43 2.10 19.03
CA ASP A 109 11.06 0.98 19.74
C ASP A 109 11.61 -0.03 18.72
N VAL A 110 12.93 -0.18 18.69
CA VAL A 110 13.60 -1.15 17.80
C VAL A 110 13.26 -2.62 18.12
N LYS A 111 12.66 -2.86 19.29
CA LYS A 111 12.21 -4.18 19.71
C LYS A 111 10.74 -4.43 19.43
N ASP A 112 10.02 -3.44 18.87
CA ASP A 112 8.62 -3.62 18.51
C ASP A 112 8.48 -4.67 17.41
N LYS A 113 7.81 -5.76 17.76
CA LYS A 113 7.57 -6.90 16.84
C LYS A 113 6.63 -6.56 15.68
N ASN A 114 5.88 -5.47 15.80
CA ASN A 114 5.01 -4.97 14.76
C ASN A 114 5.73 -4.12 13.71
N LEU A 115 6.98 -3.71 13.97
CA LEU A 115 7.82 -2.99 13.00
C LEU A 115 8.68 -3.98 12.21
N LEU A 116 8.35 -4.15 10.95
CA LEU A 116 9.09 -4.99 10.01
C LEU A 116 9.81 -4.11 9.00
N ILE A 117 11.13 -4.28 8.87
CA ILE A 117 11.92 -3.51 7.90
C ILE A 117 12.38 -4.43 6.78
N LEU A 118 11.96 -4.09 5.57
CA LEU A 118 12.35 -4.77 4.36
C LEU A 118 13.45 -3.96 3.66
N ARG A 119 14.61 -4.57 3.49
CA ARG A 119 15.74 -3.97 2.77
C ARG A 119 16.58 -5.05 2.12
N SER A 120 17.31 -4.73 1.06
CA SER A 120 18.27 -5.67 0.49
C SER A 120 19.32 -6.05 1.53
N LYS A 121 19.65 -7.33 1.64
CA LYS A 121 20.71 -7.84 2.53
C LYS A 121 22.10 -7.45 2.02
N LYS A 122 22.29 -7.36 0.71
CA LYS A 122 23.53 -6.97 0.07
C LYS A 122 23.55 -5.48 -0.26
N ALA A 123 24.65 -4.81 0.09
CA ALA A 123 24.74 -3.35 -0.02
C ALA A 123 24.62 -2.80 -1.45
N LYS A 124 24.93 -3.61 -2.45
CA LYS A 124 24.98 -3.21 -3.86
C LYS A 124 23.80 -3.72 -4.70
N GLU A 125 22.95 -4.59 -4.15
CA GLU A 125 21.77 -5.09 -4.85
C GLU A 125 20.56 -4.18 -4.59
N PRO A 126 20.02 -3.53 -5.59
CA PRO A 126 18.80 -2.75 -5.44
C PRO A 126 17.59 -3.67 -5.17
N LEU A 127 16.55 -3.14 -4.53
CA LEU A 127 15.28 -3.83 -4.43
C LEU A 127 14.56 -3.76 -5.77
N ILE A 128 14.11 -4.91 -6.27
CA ILE A 128 13.30 -4.99 -7.48
C ILE A 128 11.86 -4.64 -7.11
N GLY A 129 11.32 -3.61 -7.76
CA GLY A 129 9.99 -3.08 -7.49
C GLY A 129 8.89 -4.13 -7.64
N ASP A 130 8.96 -4.94 -8.71
CA ASP A 130 8.00 -6.01 -8.98
C ASP A 130 7.93 -7.06 -7.87
N ASP A 131 9.07 -7.42 -7.28
CA ASP A 131 9.15 -8.37 -6.17
C ASP A 131 8.55 -7.80 -4.89
N ILE A 132 8.82 -6.51 -4.62
CA ILE A 132 8.25 -5.79 -3.47
C ILE A 132 6.74 -5.71 -3.60
N TYR A 133 6.21 -5.33 -4.76
CA TYR A 133 4.76 -5.30 -4.99
C TYR A 133 4.12 -6.68 -4.84
N SER A 134 4.74 -7.70 -5.40
CA SER A 134 4.24 -9.06 -5.28
C SER A 134 4.23 -9.54 -3.84
N LEU A 135 5.25 -9.17 -3.05
CA LEU A 135 5.31 -9.46 -1.63
C LEU A 135 4.21 -8.73 -0.86
N ILE A 136 4.07 -7.41 -1.05
CA ILE A 136 3.03 -6.61 -0.40
C ILE A 136 1.63 -7.18 -0.71
N LYS A 137 1.33 -7.49 -1.98
CA LYS A 137 0.06 -8.11 -2.37
C LYS A 137 -0.20 -9.45 -1.67
N LYS A 138 0.83 -10.27 -1.47
CA LYS A 138 0.71 -11.53 -0.72
C LYS A 138 0.42 -11.25 0.76
N MET A 139 1.15 -10.32 1.37
CA MET A 139 0.96 -9.94 2.78
C MET A 139 -0.44 -9.38 3.04
N MET A 140 -0.95 -8.51 2.18
CA MET A 140 -2.29 -7.92 2.31
C MET A 140 -3.44 -8.95 2.32
N ARG A 141 -3.19 -10.16 1.80
CA ARG A 141 -4.17 -11.27 1.80
C ARG A 141 -4.14 -12.10 3.08
N LEU A 142 -3.11 -11.93 3.90
CA LEU A 142 -2.95 -12.68 5.14
C LEU A 142 -3.67 -11.97 6.30
N PRO A 143 -4.49 -12.67 7.09
CA PRO A 143 -5.26 -12.07 8.18
C PRO A 143 -4.40 -11.31 9.19
N GLU A 144 -3.19 -11.79 9.47
CA GLU A 144 -2.25 -11.17 10.41
C GLU A 144 -1.69 -9.82 9.96
N TYR A 145 -1.88 -9.44 8.68
CA TYR A 145 -1.50 -8.14 8.12
C TYR A 145 -2.70 -7.23 7.81
N ARG A 146 -3.89 -7.63 8.25
CA ARG A 146 -5.10 -6.81 8.08
C ARG A 146 -4.92 -5.48 8.83
N GLY A 147 -5.18 -4.37 8.16
CA GLY A 147 -4.98 -3.03 8.71
C GLY A 147 -3.51 -2.63 8.91
N ALA A 148 -2.56 -3.37 8.33
CA ALA A 148 -1.15 -3.01 8.37
C ALA A 148 -0.86 -1.77 7.50
N VAL A 149 0.16 -1.02 7.89
CA VAL A 149 0.67 0.14 7.16
C VAL A 149 1.91 -0.26 6.37
N TYR A 150 1.92 0.06 5.09
CA TYR A 150 3.05 -0.18 4.19
C TYR A 150 3.67 1.16 3.80
N ILE A 151 4.94 1.34 4.13
CA ILE A 151 5.71 2.56 3.81
C ILE A 151 6.83 2.18 2.85
N ILE A 152 6.93 2.86 1.71
CA ILE A 152 8.00 2.65 0.73
C ILE A 152 8.84 3.92 0.66
N ASP A 153 10.08 3.84 1.12
CA ASP A 153 11.02 4.96 1.16
C ASP A 153 12.33 4.62 0.43
N SER A 154 12.53 5.04 -0.80
CA SER A 154 11.58 5.71 -1.65
C SER A 154 11.26 4.84 -2.88
N PHE A 155 10.09 5.06 -3.44
CA PHE A 155 9.65 4.38 -4.67
C PHE A 155 10.65 4.54 -5.83
N SER A 156 11.23 5.73 -5.97
CA SER A 156 12.21 6.05 -7.03
C SER A 156 13.54 5.31 -6.91
N SER A 157 13.80 4.65 -5.78
CA SER A 157 15.05 3.90 -5.54
C SER A 157 14.89 2.40 -5.82
N MET A 158 13.71 1.95 -6.17
CA MET A 158 13.45 0.59 -6.64
C MET A 158 13.72 0.49 -8.14
N VAL A 159 14.24 -0.65 -8.57
CA VAL A 159 14.56 -0.91 -9.98
C VAL A 159 13.48 -1.81 -10.58
N PRO A 160 12.97 -1.51 -11.78
CA PRO A 160 12.15 -2.45 -12.54
C PRO A 160 12.94 -3.72 -12.87
N ARG A 161 12.25 -4.86 -12.95
CA ARG A 161 12.90 -6.17 -13.24
C ARG A 161 13.67 -6.15 -14.56
N ASP A 162 13.07 -5.64 -15.62
CA ASP A 162 13.69 -5.57 -16.95
C ASP A 162 15.02 -4.80 -16.93
N THR A 163 15.09 -3.72 -16.14
CA THR A 163 16.31 -2.92 -15.99
C THR A 163 17.38 -3.63 -15.15
N ALA A 164 16.99 -4.52 -14.24
CA ALA A 164 17.93 -5.30 -13.43
C ALA A 164 18.59 -6.39 -14.27
N GLU A 165 17.82 -7.11 -15.08
CA GLU A 165 18.30 -8.18 -15.98
C GLU A 165 19.26 -7.64 -17.05
N ASP A 166 19.00 -6.46 -17.62
CA ASP A 166 19.89 -5.81 -18.61
C ASP A 166 21.27 -5.45 -18.04
N LYS A 167 21.39 -5.24 -16.74
CA LYS A 167 22.69 -4.93 -16.10
C LYS A 167 23.52 -6.17 -15.87
N ASP A 168 22.90 -7.30 -15.58
CA ASP A 168 23.62 -8.57 -15.39
C ASP A 168 24.17 -9.11 -16.72
N VAL A 169 23.47 -8.88 -17.83
CA VAL A 169 23.96 -9.24 -19.19
C VAL A 169 25.15 -8.40 -19.64
N LYS A 170 25.28 -7.16 -19.16
CA LYS A 170 26.44 -6.27 -19.51
C LYS A 170 27.62 -6.43 -18.57
N ALA A 171 27.50 -7.17 -17.48
CA ALA A 171 28.55 -7.42 -16.50
C ALA A 171 29.20 -8.82 -16.65
N SER A 172 28.72 -9.65 -17.57
CA SER A 172 29.26 -10.93 -18.00
C SER A 172 29.96 -10.80 -19.34
#